data_59e3ae2283a6f008063f806810a9b3f7
#
_entry.id   59e3ae2283a6f008063f806810a9b3f7
#
_cell.length_a   1.000
_cell.length_b   1.000
_cell.length_c   1.000
_cell.angle_alpha   90.00
_cell.angle_beta   90.00
_cell.angle_gamma   90.00
#
_symmetry.space_group_name_H-M   'P 1'
#
loop_
_entity.id
_entity.type
_entity.pdbx_description
1 polymer ?
#
loop_
_entity_poly.entity_id
_entity_poly.type
_entity_poly.pdbx_seq_one_letter_code
_entity_poly.pdbx_strand_id
1 'polypeptide(L)'
;MSKLTVLAALLALSTLANAKPVPGDTIASHATCQLIPEGKAIYIPRDLRNNDFESDTAQWSFHRMACTENVVVFWEKGFGNDLSKAPDLDGHKMTVNIQNLLGRLEYFYQTYRDQYKFTLPGSNAEKYRMMVMLNYSLEGTAYGGCYDNFIGALWIAPNRVQDKRLNCIAHELGHSFQIQIAADGKGHGIGGGIYEMCSQWMLWQVNPEWTTDENYHWESFRKLFHKRFLDIENIYHSPYVLEWWSTLHGTTVIANIFRECRHDEDPVQTYMRLYDLSLKKMSDEMYDCYSHLLTFDYPRVRESHKQYACQLITPYVKTGDEKKTFIKPKDEFIPETYGFNVIPLPLVTGKATKKVIFQGLGDSANDDFRFGVVVIDKDMKPIYSPMKKGFKGELTYWNNNQAYLVVVGCPKEKYEPYTFNPYAKSEKKEEHKFPYQIIIK
;
A
#
# COMPACT_ATOMS: atom_id res chain seq x y z
N MET A 1 5.97 17.44 -6.13
CA MET A 1 5.24 16.83 -7.27
C MET A 1 3.92 17.57 -7.41
N SER A 2 3.59 18.10 -8.58
CA SER A 2 2.35 18.86 -8.76
C SER A 2 1.16 17.88 -8.71
N LYS A 3 0.05 18.31 -8.12
CA LYS A 3 -1.21 17.53 -8.02
C LYS A 3 -1.75 17.06 -9.38
N LEU A 4 -1.26 17.62 -10.49
CA LEU A 4 -1.68 17.25 -11.84
C LEU A 4 -1.07 15.94 -12.35
N THR A 5 0.14 15.58 -11.91
CA THR A 5 0.86 14.39 -12.42
C THR A 5 0.34 13.09 -11.84
N VAL A 6 -0.16 13.11 -10.60
CA VAL A 6 -0.86 11.99 -9.98
C VAL A 6 -2.23 11.74 -10.65
N LEU A 7 -2.85 12.80 -11.19
CA LEU A 7 -4.16 12.72 -11.82
C LEU A 7 -4.15 11.88 -13.11
N ALA A 8 -3.07 11.91 -13.89
CA ALA A 8 -3.02 11.22 -15.19
C ALA A 8 -2.87 9.70 -15.06
N ALA A 9 -2.11 9.22 -14.09
CA ALA A 9 -1.86 7.79 -13.89
C ALA A 9 -3.12 7.02 -13.46
N LEU A 10 -3.99 7.66 -12.70
CA LEU A 10 -5.18 7.03 -12.14
C LEU A 10 -6.47 7.29 -12.94
N LEU A 11 -6.47 8.24 -13.89
CA LEU A 11 -7.53 8.33 -14.91
C LEU A 11 -7.54 7.09 -15.81
N ALA A 12 -6.38 6.45 -16.01
CA ALA A 12 -6.29 5.16 -16.71
C ALA A 12 -6.97 4.02 -15.92
N LEU A 13 -6.94 4.07 -14.60
CA LEU A 13 -7.52 3.03 -13.73
C LEU A 13 -9.06 3.05 -13.70
N SER A 14 -9.69 4.22 -13.77
CA SER A 14 -11.15 4.35 -13.66
C SER A 14 -11.92 4.01 -14.93
N THR A 15 -11.29 4.08 -16.11
CA THR A 15 -11.91 3.74 -17.40
C THR A 15 -11.79 2.26 -17.76
N LEU A 16 -10.95 1.50 -17.05
CA LEU A 16 -10.65 0.11 -17.36
C LEU A 16 -11.70 -0.90 -16.85
N ALA A 17 -12.55 -0.50 -15.92
CA ALA A 17 -13.47 -1.43 -15.24
C ALA A 17 -14.57 -2.05 -16.13
N ASN A 18 -14.79 -1.56 -17.36
CA ASN A 18 -15.91 -2.00 -18.21
C ASN A 18 -15.56 -2.42 -19.65
N ALA A 19 -14.29 -2.48 -20.02
CA ALA A 19 -13.90 -2.93 -21.37
C ALA A 19 -13.76 -4.46 -21.41
N LYS A 20 -14.59 -5.13 -22.18
CA LYS A 20 -14.40 -6.56 -22.46
C LYS A 20 -13.06 -6.76 -23.16
N PRO A 21 -12.29 -7.81 -22.79
CA PRO A 21 -11.07 -8.16 -23.51
C PRO A 21 -11.39 -8.39 -24.98
N VAL A 22 -10.73 -7.66 -25.87
CA VAL A 22 -10.80 -7.95 -27.29
C VAL A 22 -9.60 -8.82 -27.60
N PRO A 23 -9.78 -10.00 -28.24
CA PRO A 23 -8.66 -10.84 -28.63
C PRO A 23 -7.66 -10.03 -29.44
N GLY A 24 -6.43 -9.98 -28.97
CA GLY A 24 -5.34 -9.27 -29.64
C GLY A 24 -4.99 -9.96 -30.94
N ASP A 25 -4.76 -9.16 -31.98
CA ASP A 25 -4.15 -9.67 -33.19
C ASP A 25 -2.67 -9.96 -32.91
N THR A 26 -2.31 -11.06 -33.42
CA THR A 26 -0.98 -11.60 -33.74
C THR A 26 0.27 -10.96 -33.16
N ILE A 27 0.84 -11.64 -32.41
CA ILE A 27 2.11 -11.84 -31.76
C ILE A 27 3.25 -11.77 -32.79
N ALA A 28 4.18 -10.87 -32.55
CA ALA A 28 5.51 -10.99 -33.07
C ALA A 28 6.24 -12.13 -32.33
N SER A 29 6.43 -13.25 -32.99
CA SER A 29 7.32 -14.33 -32.52
C SER A 29 8.81 -13.95 -32.61
N HIS A 30 9.10 -12.68 -32.89
CA HIS A 30 10.45 -12.16 -33.11
C HIS A 30 11.04 -11.67 -31.81
N ALA A 31 11.49 -12.52 -31.01
CA ALA A 31 12.33 -12.01 -29.99
C ALA A 31 13.54 -12.86 -29.85
N THR A 32 14.53 -12.57 -30.58
CA THR A 32 15.89 -12.76 -30.15
C THR A 32 16.12 -11.77 -28.96
N CYS A 33 15.49 -12.06 -27.87
CA CYS A 33 15.93 -11.49 -26.62
C CYS A 33 17.29 -12.09 -26.35
N GLN A 34 18.33 -11.30 -26.46
CA GLN A 34 19.73 -11.78 -26.37
C GLN A 34 20.03 -12.49 -25.04
N LEU A 35 19.17 -12.34 -24.04
CA LEU A 35 19.36 -12.92 -22.72
C LEU A 35 18.60 -14.24 -22.51
N ILE A 36 17.46 -14.45 -23.16
CA ILE A 36 16.67 -15.69 -23.07
C ILE A 36 16.00 -15.95 -24.40
N PRO A 37 16.57 -16.81 -25.27
CA PRO A 37 16.06 -17.05 -26.64
C PRO A 37 14.69 -17.70 -26.67
N GLU A 38 14.38 -18.54 -25.69
CA GLU A 38 13.11 -19.26 -25.57
C GLU A 38 12.36 -18.74 -24.34
N GLY A 39 11.12 -18.38 -24.50
CA GLY A 39 10.34 -17.87 -23.39
C GLY A 39 9.00 -17.27 -23.83
N LYS A 40 8.45 -16.41 -22.99
CA LYS A 40 7.19 -15.74 -23.25
C LYS A 40 7.27 -14.83 -24.48
N ALA A 41 6.16 -14.73 -25.21
CA ALA A 41 6.02 -13.82 -26.33
C ALA A 41 6.00 -12.35 -25.89
N ILE A 42 6.18 -11.45 -26.85
CA ILE A 42 5.96 -10.01 -26.69
C ILE A 42 4.61 -9.67 -27.31
N TYR A 43 3.75 -9.01 -26.56
CA TYR A 43 2.50 -8.48 -27.06
C TYR A 43 2.74 -7.15 -27.76
N ILE A 44 2.14 -6.95 -28.94
CA ILE A 44 2.16 -5.66 -29.64
C ILE A 44 0.85 -4.93 -29.37
N PRO A 45 0.87 -3.85 -28.57
CA PRO A 45 -0.33 -3.09 -28.24
C PRO A 45 -0.98 -2.44 -29.46
N ARG A 46 -2.28 -2.20 -29.40
CA ARG A 46 -3.04 -1.56 -30.50
C ARG A 46 -2.47 -0.20 -30.88
N ASP A 47 -2.12 0.60 -29.89
CA ASP A 47 -1.57 1.94 -30.10
C ASP A 47 -0.20 1.92 -30.78
N LEU A 48 0.50 0.78 -30.74
CA LEU A 48 1.82 0.59 -31.34
C LEU A 48 1.79 -0.20 -32.64
N ARG A 49 0.63 -0.54 -33.21
CA ARG A 49 0.51 -1.31 -34.46
C ARG A 49 1.12 -0.62 -35.69
N ASN A 50 1.13 0.71 -35.67
CA ASN A 50 1.71 1.49 -36.76
C ASN A 50 3.20 1.77 -36.56
N ASN A 51 3.79 1.32 -35.46
CA ASN A 51 5.22 1.41 -35.22
C ASN A 51 5.93 0.23 -35.91
N ASP A 52 6.90 0.54 -36.77
CA ASP A 52 7.72 -0.46 -37.40
C ASP A 52 8.84 -0.93 -36.48
N PHE A 53 8.60 -1.99 -35.72
CA PHE A 53 9.55 -2.50 -34.74
C PHE A 53 10.85 -3.06 -35.35
N GLU A 54 10.90 -3.36 -36.66
CA GLU A 54 12.11 -3.78 -37.34
C GLU A 54 12.99 -2.60 -37.75
N SER A 55 12.47 -1.39 -37.71
CA SER A 55 13.19 -0.19 -38.10
C SER A 55 13.96 0.46 -36.92
N ASP A 56 15.24 0.74 -37.15
CA ASP A 56 16.05 1.52 -36.18
C ASP A 56 15.58 2.97 -36.02
N THR A 57 14.85 3.50 -36.99
CA THR A 57 14.36 4.88 -36.98
C THR A 57 13.00 5.02 -36.29
N ALA A 58 12.28 3.92 -36.03
CA ALA A 58 11.02 3.95 -35.34
C ALA A 58 11.20 4.41 -33.88
N GLN A 59 10.14 4.86 -33.25
CA GLN A 59 10.17 5.24 -31.83
C GLN A 59 10.59 4.08 -30.95
N TRP A 60 9.98 2.93 -31.16
CA TRP A 60 10.27 1.66 -30.50
C TRP A 60 10.80 0.64 -31.52
N SER A 61 11.80 -0.15 -31.13
CA SER A 61 12.40 -1.13 -32.04
C SER A 61 12.85 -2.38 -31.28
N PHE A 62 12.79 -3.52 -31.95
CA PHE A 62 13.39 -4.75 -31.44
C PHE A 62 14.91 -4.67 -31.31
N HIS A 63 15.55 -3.71 -31.99
CA HIS A 63 16.98 -3.43 -31.83
C HIS A 63 17.28 -2.60 -30.57
N ARG A 64 16.26 -2.02 -29.95
CA ARG A 64 16.34 -1.24 -28.71
C ARG A 64 15.44 -1.83 -27.63
N MET A 65 15.70 -3.07 -27.30
CA MET A 65 15.06 -3.76 -26.19
C MET A 65 16.01 -4.69 -25.46
N ALA A 66 15.65 -5.07 -24.26
CA ALA A 66 16.27 -6.14 -23.51
C ALA A 66 15.19 -6.84 -22.67
N CYS A 67 15.36 -8.13 -22.40
CA CYS A 67 14.36 -8.83 -21.62
C CYS A 67 14.93 -9.90 -20.68
N THR A 68 14.07 -10.25 -19.72
CA THR A 68 14.20 -11.44 -18.90
C THR A 68 13.19 -12.49 -19.35
N GLU A 69 13.00 -13.54 -18.58
CA GLU A 69 11.91 -14.51 -18.82
C GLU A 69 10.55 -13.83 -18.83
N ASN A 70 10.31 -12.90 -17.89
CA ASN A 70 8.99 -12.40 -17.57
C ASN A 70 8.72 -10.95 -17.99
N VAL A 71 9.76 -10.18 -18.29
CA VAL A 71 9.66 -8.74 -18.57
C VAL A 71 10.42 -8.39 -19.83
N VAL A 72 9.92 -7.45 -20.62
CA VAL A 72 10.63 -6.81 -21.73
C VAL A 72 10.72 -5.31 -21.49
N VAL A 73 11.92 -4.76 -21.63
CA VAL A 73 12.18 -3.31 -21.58
C VAL A 73 12.47 -2.83 -22.98
N PHE A 74 11.63 -1.94 -23.50
CA PHE A 74 11.89 -1.16 -24.70
C PHE A 74 12.37 0.23 -24.32
N TRP A 75 13.25 0.83 -25.11
CA TRP A 75 13.63 2.23 -24.94
C TRP A 75 13.52 3.01 -26.24
N GLU A 76 13.14 4.27 -26.10
CA GLU A 76 12.95 5.17 -27.23
C GLU A 76 14.24 5.42 -28.01
N LYS A 77 14.09 5.78 -29.29
CA LYS A 77 15.22 6.08 -30.19
C LYS A 77 16.17 7.17 -29.68
N GLY A 78 15.68 8.10 -28.84
CA GLY A 78 16.49 9.17 -28.24
C GLY A 78 17.66 8.68 -27.42
N PHE A 79 17.56 7.48 -26.84
CA PHE A 79 18.67 6.88 -26.09
C PHE A 79 19.79 6.32 -26.98
N GLY A 80 19.54 6.13 -28.28
CA GLY A 80 20.42 5.31 -29.13
C GLY A 80 20.35 3.82 -28.78
N ASN A 81 21.33 3.05 -29.27
CA ASN A 81 21.34 1.59 -29.11
C ASN A 81 21.99 1.14 -27.80
N ASP A 82 22.69 2.02 -27.09
CA ASP A 82 23.43 1.71 -25.85
C ASP A 82 22.99 2.67 -24.73
N LEU A 83 22.14 2.17 -23.82
CA LEU A 83 21.64 2.95 -22.69
C LEU A 83 22.73 3.49 -21.76
N SER A 84 23.93 2.85 -21.73
CA SER A 84 25.06 3.31 -20.92
C SER A 84 25.74 4.54 -21.52
N LYS A 85 25.46 4.83 -22.81
CA LYS A 85 26.00 5.95 -23.59
C LYS A 85 24.91 6.87 -24.12
N ALA A 86 23.69 6.78 -23.57
CA ALA A 86 22.59 7.63 -23.99
C ALA A 86 23.00 9.11 -23.95
N PRO A 87 22.69 9.88 -25.01
CA PRO A 87 22.94 11.32 -25.03
C PRO A 87 22.25 12.02 -23.87
N ASP A 88 22.82 13.12 -23.40
CA ASP A 88 22.12 14.00 -22.45
C ASP A 88 20.95 14.72 -23.12
N LEU A 89 19.89 14.97 -22.37
CA LEU A 89 18.73 15.74 -22.79
C LEU A 89 18.67 17.03 -21.96
N ASP A 90 18.80 18.18 -22.61
CA ASP A 90 18.79 19.50 -21.94
C ASP A 90 19.77 19.58 -20.74
N GLY A 91 20.96 18.99 -20.90
CA GLY A 91 21.99 18.94 -19.87
C GLY A 91 21.76 17.93 -18.75
N HIS A 92 20.70 17.11 -18.83
CA HIS A 92 20.41 16.05 -17.89
C HIS A 92 20.89 14.69 -18.41
N LYS A 93 21.54 13.94 -17.52
CA LYS A 93 22.05 12.60 -17.83
C LYS A 93 20.90 11.63 -18.05
N MET A 94 20.89 10.98 -19.22
CA MET A 94 19.85 10.02 -19.62
C MET A 94 20.31 8.57 -19.57
N THR A 95 21.52 8.28 -19.13
CA THR A 95 22.05 6.91 -19.08
C THR A 95 21.28 6.03 -18.09
N VAL A 96 21.11 4.75 -18.42
CA VAL A 96 20.40 3.78 -17.58
C VAL A 96 21.23 2.52 -17.45
N ASN A 97 21.31 1.98 -16.24
CA ASN A 97 21.91 0.67 -15.98
C ASN A 97 20.87 -0.41 -16.26
N ILE A 98 20.85 -0.90 -17.51
CA ILE A 98 19.86 -1.90 -17.95
C ILE A 98 19.99 -3.24 -17.20
N GLN A 99 21.19 -3.65 -16.80
CA GLN A 99 21.39 -4.90 -16.06
C GLN A 99 20.76 -4.84 -14.68
N ASN A 100 20.94 -3.70 -13.97
CA ASN A 100 20.28 -3.50 -12.68
C ASN A 100 18.75 -3.46 -12.85
N LEU A 101 18.26 -2.74 -13.86
CA LEU A 101 16.81 -2.62 -14.13
C LEU A 101 16.19 -4.00 -14.40
N LEU A 102 16.76 -4.78 -15.29
CA LEU A 102 16.27 -6.13 -15.62
C LEU A 102 16.33 -7.08 -14.43
N GLY A 103 17.46 -7.10 -13.73
CA GLY A 103 17.62 -7.99 -12.58
C GLY A 103 16.64 -7.69 -11.45
N ARG A 104 16.38 -6.40 -11.18
CA ARG A 104 15.40 -5.98 -10.17
C ARG A 104 13.97 -6.25 -10.61
N LEU A 105 13.61 -5.92 -11.85
CA LEU A 105 12.28 -6.22 -12.42
C LEU A 105 11.96 -7.70 -12.36
N GLU A 106 12.89 -8.58 -12.74
CA GLU A 106 12.68 -10.01 -12.69
C GLU A 106 12.47 -10.51 -11.26
N TYR A 107 13.29 -10.03 -10.30
CA TYR A 107 13.14 -10.36 -8.89
C TYR A 107 11.78 -9.91 -8.34
N PHE A 108 11.34 -8.69 -8.65
CA PHE A 108 10.03 -8.19 -8.25
C PHE A 108 8.91 -9.01 -8.86
N TYR A 109 8.99 -9.28 -10.16
CA TYR A 109 8.01 -10.08 -10.89
C TYR A 109 7.84 -11.47 -10.26
N GLN A 110 8.93 -12.19 -10.07
CA GLN A 110 8.91 -13.53 -9.48
C GLN A 110 8.31 -13.50 -8.07
N THR A 111 8.66 -12.52 -7.27
CA THR A 111 8.12 -12.36 -5.91
C THR A 111 6.60 -12.14 -5.95
N TYR A 112 6.12 -11.23 -6.79
CA TYR A 112 4.70 -10.90 -6.89
C TYR A 112 3.87 -12.05 -7.49
N ARG A 113 4.42 -12.79 -8.42
CA ARG A 113 3.81 -14.00 -8.99
C ARG A 113 3.85 -15.17 -8.02
N ASP A 114 5.02 -15.52 -7.51
CA ASP A 114 5.26 -16.82 -6.87
C ASP A 114 4.91 -16.82 -5.38
N GLN A 115 5.22 -15.74 -4.68
CA GLN A 115 4.95 -15.63 -3.24
C GLN A 115 3.59 -15.02 -2.94
N TYR A 116 3.19 -13.99 -3.69
CA TYR A 116 1.96 -13.25 -3.42
C TYR A 116 0.80 -13.60 -4.34
N LYS A 117 1.06 -14.39 -5.40
CA LYS A 117 0.04 -14.94 -6.30
C LYS A 117 -0.86 -13.88 -6.94
N PHE A 118 -0.30 -12.71 -7.31
CA PHE A 118 -1.06 -11.71 -8.05
C PHE A 118 -1.46 -12.19 -9.45
N THR A 119 -0.70 -13.08 -10.06
CA THR A 119 -1.11 -13.83 -11.25
C THR A 119 -1.26 -15.31 -10.91
N LEU A 120 -2.20 -15.98 -11.57
CA LEU A 120 -2.48 -17.40 -11.41
C LEU A 120 -2.31 -18.13 -12.75
N PRO A 121 -2.24 -19.48 -12.74
CA PRO A 121 -2.29 -20.27 -13.97
C PRO A 121 -3.45 -19.87 -14.86
N GLY A 122 -3.17 -19.68 -16.16
CA GLY A 122 -4.11 -19.18 -17.15
C GLY A 122 -4.08 -17.67 -17.37
N SER A 123 -3.30 -16.91 -16.58
CA SER A 123 -3.06 -15.48 -16.82
C SER A 123 -2.41 -15.25 -18.19
N ASN A 124 -2.73 -14.12 -18.83
CA ASN A 124 -2.02 -13.68 -20.02
C ASN A 124 -0.51 -13.49 -19.73
N ALA A 125 -0.15 -13.13 -18.52
CA ALA A 125 1.22 -13.00 -18.07
C ALA A 125 2.02 -14.33 -18.02
N GLU A 126 1.38 -15.49 -18.21
CA GLU A 126 2.11 -16.76 -18.45
C GLU A 126 2.65 -16.87 -19.88
N LYS A 127 1.96 -16.29 -20.84
CA LYS A 127 2.27 -16.39 -22.26
C LYS A 127 3.05 -15.18 -22.77
N TYR A 128 2.87 -14.03 -22.13
CA TYR A 128 3.44 -12.76 -22.58
C TYR A 128 4.28 -12.12 -21.46
N ARG A 129 5.35 -11.46 -21.88
CA ARG A 129 6.15 -10.62 -21.00
C ARG A 129 5.38 -9.35 -20.64
N MET A 130 5.45 -8.91 -19.38
CA MET A 130 5.04 -7.56 -19.03
C MET A 130 5.98 -6.56 -19.69
N MET A 131 5.43 -5.43 -20.12
CA MET A 131 6.15 -4.46 -20.94
C MET A 131 6.61 -3.28 -20.10
N VAL A 132 7.84 -2.85 -20.30
CA VAL A 132 8.41 -1.64 -19.68
C VAL A 132 8.84 -0.70 -20.80
N MET A 133 8.24 0.47 -20.86
CA MET A 133 8.48 1.49 -21.87
C MET A 133 9.32 2.61 -21.24
N LEU A 134 10.60 2.65 -21.59
CA LEU A 134 11.54 3.66 -21.11
C LEU A 134 11.53 4.87 -22.04
N ASN A 135 10.92 5.95 -21.60
CA ASN A 135 10.74 7.18 -22.35
C ASN A 135 11.98 8.06 -22.24
N TYR A 136 12.43 8.62 -23.37
CA TYR A 136 13.49 9.61 -23.41
C TYR A 136 12.92 11.00 -23.10
N SER A 137 12.68 11.21 -21.80
CA SER A 137 11.94 12.38 -21.31
C SER A 137 12.45 12.84 -19.96
N LEU A 138 12.34 14.13 -19.69
CA LEU A 138 12.60 14.76 -18.39
C LEU A 138 11.34 14.86 -17.52
N GLU A 139 10.19 14.42 -17.96
CA GLU A 139 8.93 14.55 -17.23
C GLU A 139 8.90 13.81 -15.89
N GLY A 140 9.88 12.99 -15.62
CA GLY A 140 10.11 12.42 -14.30
C GLY A 140 9.01 11.50 -13.78
N THR A 141 8.18 10.98 -14.67
CA THR A 141 7.03 10.15 -14.35
C THR A 141 7.40 8.67 -14.39
N ALA A 142 6.83 7.89 -13.49
CA ALA A 142 6.71 6.44 -13.63
C ALA A 142 5.28 6.07 -13.26
N TYR A 143 4.69 5.15 -13.98
CA TYR A 143 3.37 4.61 -13.66
C TYR A 143 3.21 3.19 -14.19
N GLY A 144 2.52 2.37 -13.38
CA GLY A 144 2.14 1.02 -13.73
C GLY A 144 0.71 0.97 -14.27
N GLY A 145 0.47 0.06 -15.19
CA GLY A 145 -0.82 -0.12 -15.84
C GLY A 145 -0.88 -1.39 -16.67
N CYS A 146 -1.64 -1.37 -17.72
CA CYS A 146 -1.63 -2.44 -18.73
C CYS A 146 -1.92 -1.90 -20.12
N TYR A 147 -1.47 -2.63 -21.12
CA TYR A 147 -1.88 -2.41 -22.49
C TYR A 147 -3.14 -3.21 -22.83
N ASP A 148 -4.09 -2.55 -23.47
CA ASP A 148 -5.31 -3.14 -24.06
C ASP A 148 -6.18 -3.97 -23.12
N ASN A 149 -6.09 -3.76 -21.80
CA ASN A 149 -6.65 -4.65 -20.78
C ASN A 149 -6.20 -6.10 -20.97
N PHE A 150 -4.96 -6.31 -21.35
CA PHE A 150 -4.46 -7.62 -21.73
C PHE A 150 -3.17 -8.01 -21.01
N ILE A 151 -2.15 -7.12 -21.02
CA ILE A 151 -0.86 -7.39 -20.38
C ILE A 151 -0.36 -6.20 -19.58
N GLY A 152 0.11 -6.46 -18.36
CA GLY A 152 0.70 -5.45 -17.50
C GLY A 152 1.84 -4.70 -18.16
N ALA A 153 1.90 -3.39 -17.91
CA ALA A 153 2.91 -2.51 -18.48
C ALA A 153 3.34 -1.41 -17.53
N LEU A 154 4.54 -0.92 -17.74
CA LEU A 154 5.15 0.21 -17.03
C LEU A 154 5.61 1.26 -18.04
N TRP A 155 5.43 2.53 -17.70
CA TRP A 155 6.00 3.66 -18.41
C TRP A 155 6.91 4.41 -17.45
N ILE A 156 8.18 4.55 -17.80
CA ILE A 156 9.21 5.05 -16.90
C ILE A 156 10.11 6.08 -17.60
N ALA A 157 10.68 6.99 -16.83
CA ALA A 157 11.69 7.94 -17.27
C ALA A 157 13.04 7.69 -16.56
N PRO A 158 14.17 8.11 -17.12
CA PRO A 158 15.51 7.82 -16.61
C PRO A 158 15.74 8.20 -15.14
N ASN A 159 15.16 9.30 -14.69
CA ASN A 159 15.31 9.77 -13.32
C ASN A 159 14.67 8.81 -12.27
N ARG A 160 13.82 7.88 -12.69
CA ARG A 160 13.18 6.88 -11.82
C ARG A 160 13.95 5.56 -11.71
N VAL A 161 15.02 5.43 -12.48
CA VAL A 161 15.84 4.20 -12.54
C VAL A 161 17.30 4.43 -12.15
N GLN A 162 17.62 5.56 -11.52
CA GLN A 162 18.98 5.88 -11.04
C GLN A 162 19.29 5.22 -9.70
N ASP A 163 18.31 5.00 -8.85
CA ASP A 163 18.48 4.29 -7.60
C ASP A 163 18.65 2.79 -7.82
N LYS A 164 19.63 2.19 -7.14
CA LYS A 164 19.90 0.75 -7.27
C LYS A 164 18.80 -0.16 -6.75
N ARG A 165 18.02 0.29 -5.78
CA ARG A 165 16.90 -0.48 -5.19
C ARG A 165 15.65 -0.43 -6.04
N LEU A 166 15.48 0.62 -6.84
CA LEU A 166 14.35 0.83 -7.73
C LEU A 166 13.00 0.77 -6.99
N ASN A 167 12.89 1.47 -5.85
CA ASN A 167 11.67 1.50 -5.05
C ASN A 167 10.46 1.94 -5.87
N CYS A 168 10.58 3.04 -6.63
CA CYS A 168 9.53 3.52 -7.51
C CYS A 168 9.09 2.45 -8.53
N ILE A 169 10.03 1.71 -9.10
CA ILE A 169 9.74 0.67 -10.10
C ILE A 169 9.05 -0.54 -9.46
N ALA A 170 9.43 -0.90 -8.23
CA ALA A 170 8.75 -1.96 -7.48
C ALA A 170 7.28 -1.58 -7.21
N HIS A 171 7.03 -0.33 -6.81
CA HIS A 171 5.69 0.22 -6.61
C HIS A 171 4.86 0.17 -7.90
N GLU A 172 5.38 0.70 -9.01
CA GLU A 172 4.67 0.77 -10.28
C GLU A 172 4.43 -0.62 -10.91
N LEU A 173 5.38 -1.54 -10.77
CA LEU A 173 5.15 -2.93 -11.17
C LEU A 173 4.02 -3.56 -10.33
N GLY A 174 3.87 -3.16 -9.08
CA GLY A 174 2.73 -3.53 -8.23
C GLY A 174 1.40 -3.17 -8.88
N HIS A 175 1.27 -1.95 -9.40
CA HIS A 175 0.07 -1.53 -10.15
C HIS A 175 -0.17 -2.39 -11.39
N SER A 176 0.89 -2.72 -12.13
CA SER A 176 0.76 -3.59 -13.31
C SER A 176 0.20 -4.96 -12.94
N PHE A 177 0.59 -5.53 -11.81
CA PHE A 177 0.06 -6.80 -11.31
C PHE A 177 -1.39 -6.68 -10.80
N GLN A 178 -1.75 -5.61 -10.12
CA GLN A 178 -3.13 -5.36 -9.69
C GLN A 178 -4.06 -5.29 -10.88
N ILE A 179 -3.66 -4.57 -11.93
CA ILE A 179 -4.46 -4.41 -13.15
C ILE A 179 -4.46 -5.70 -13.97
N GLN A 180 -3.39 -6.51 -13.93
CA GLN A 180 -3.35 -7.81 -14.59
C GLN A 180 -4.44 -8.74 -14.06
N ILE A 181 -4.80 -8.67 -12.79
CA ILE A 181 -5.94 -9.44 -12.25
C ILE A 181 -7.22 -9.10 -12.99
N ALA A 182 -7.49 -7.81 -13.22
CA ALA A 182 -8.66 -7.37 -13.98
C ALA A 182 -8.55 -7.74 -15.47
N ALA A 183 -7.36 -7.62 -16.07
CA ALA A 183 -7.09 -8.03 -17.45
C ALA A 183 -7.29 -9.54 -17.67
N ASP A 184 -7.07 -10.35 -16.65
CA ASP A 184 -7.35 -11.79 -16.64
C ASP A 184 -8.84 -12.12 -16.35
N GLY A 185 -9.71 -11.10 -16.33
CA GLY A 185 -11.16 -11.24 -16.10
C GLY A 185 -11.55 -11.58 -14.66
N LYS A 186 -10.72 -11.21 -13.70
CA LYS A 186 -10.98 -11.44 -12.27
C LYS A 186 -11.21 -10.12 -11.53
N GLY A 187 -12.04 -10.19 -10.47
CA GLY A 187 -12.42 -9.01 -9.70
C GLY A 187 -13.28 -8.01 -10.49
N HIS A 188 -13.82 -7.02 -9.81
CA HIS A 188 -14.70 -6.00 -10.38
C HIS A 188 -14.19 -4.57 -10.18
N GLY A 189 -12.88 -4.42 -9.95
CA GLY A 189 -12.28 -3.13 -9.64
C GLY A 189 -12.60 -2.72 -8.20
N ILE A 190 -11.68 -3.00 -7.31
CA ILE A 190 -11.78 -2.59 -5.92
C ILE A 190 -11.44 -1.11 -5.81
N GLY A 191 -12.39 -0.29 -5.38
CA GLY A 191 -12.23 1.16 -5.38
C GLY A 191 -11.28 1.70 -4.32
N GLY A 192 -11.00 3.00 -4.43
CA GLY A 192 -10.35 3.78 -3.38
C GLY A 192 -8.84 3.60 -3.27
N GLY A 193 -8.33 3.93 -2.10
CA GLY A 193 -6.90 4.01 -1.81
C GLY A 193 -6.14 2.69 -1.78
N ILE A 194 -6.82 1.55 -1.88
CA ILE A 194 -6.18 0.23 -1.77
C ILE A 194 -5.11 -0.01 -2.86
N TYR A 195 -5.26 0.57 -4.04
CA TYR A 195 -4.29 0.40 -5.13
C TYR A 195 -2.91 0.91 -4.72
N GLU A 196 -2.84 2.15 -4.25
CA GLU A 196 -1.59 2.76 -3.80
C GLU A 196 -1.04 2.06 -2.57
N MET A 197 -1.90 1.81 -1.59
CA MET A 197 -1.52 1.13 -0.35
C MET A 197 -0.98 -0.28 -0.63
N CYS A 198 -1.58 -1.00 -1.57
CA CYS A 198 -1.12 -2.32 -1.98
C CYS A 198 0.22 -2.25 -2.72
N SER A 199 0.42 -1.29 -3.62
CA SER A 199 1.71 -1.09 -4.29
C SER A 199 2.81 -0.74 -3.29
N GLN A 200 2.52 0.06 -2.26
CA GLN A 200 3.44 0.33 -1.16
C GLN A 200 3.73 -0.94 -0.33
N TRP A 201 2.72 -1.76 -0.08
CA TRP A 201 2.91 -3.05 0.57
C TRP A 201 3.78 -3.99 -0.28
N MET A 202 3.54 -4.08 -1.59
CA MET A 202 4.34 -4.88 -2.52
C MET A 202 5.80 -4.41 -2.59
N LEU A 203 6.02 -3.10 -2.68
CA LEU A 203 7.35 -2.49 -2.58
C LEU A 203 8.04 -2.90 -1.28
N TRP A 204 7.35 -2.80 -0.14
CA TRP A 204 7.91 -3.16 1.16
C TRP A 204 8.33 -4.63 1.24
N GLN A 205 7.63 -5.53 0.54
CA GLN A 205 7.97 -6.96 0.51
C GLN A 205 9.29 -7.26 -0.23
N VAL A 206 9.64 -6.47 -1.22
CA VAL A 206 10.86 -6.67 -2.04
C VAL A 206 12.02 -5.77 -1.63
N ASN A 207 11.73 -4.67 -0.94
CA ASN A 207 12.70 -3.74 -0.37
C ASN A 207 12.34 -3.47 1.10
N PRO A 208 12.75 -4.35 2.03
CA PRO A 208 12.38 -4.23 3.45
C PRO A 208 12.81 -2.92 4.11
N GLU A 209 13.87 -2.30 3.61
CA GLU A 209 14.35 -1.00 4.09
C GLU A 209 13.60 0.20 3.51
N TRP A 210 12.52 -0.02 2.76
CA TRP A 210 11.71 1.05 2.17
C TRP A 210 11.39 2.18 3.17
N THR A 211 10.92 1.85 4.36
CA THR A 211 10.56 2.83 5.40
C THR A 211 11.75 3.69 5.83
N THR A 212 12.97 3.17 5.73
CA THR A 212 14.21 3.91 6.01
C THR A 212 14.63 4.77 4.81
N ASP A 213 14.56 4.21 3.61
CA ASP A 213 14.96 4.90 2.38
C ASP A 213 14.03 6.08 2.06
N GLU A 214 12.75 5.88 2.31
CA GLU A 214 11.68 6.84 2.07
C GLU A 214 10.99 7.22 3.39
N ASN A 215 11.78 7.56 4.41
CA ASN A 215 11.32 7.82 5.77
C ASN A 215 10.19 8.86 5.86
N TYR A 216 10.04 9.71 4.85
CA TYR A 216 8.96 10.69 4.80
C TYR A 216 7.55 10.03 4.80
N HIS A 217 7.43 8.77 4.36
CA HIS A 217 6.18 8.01 4.47
C HIS A 217 5.85 7.70 5.92
N TRP A 218 6.83 7.24 6.71
CA TRP A 218 6.65 7.03 8.14
C TRP A 218 6.32 8.33 8.88
N GLU A 219 7.06 9.41 8.60
CA GLU A 219 6.81 10.72 9.20
C GLU A 219 5.42 11.29 8.83
N SER A 220 4.91 10.99 7.65
CA SER A 220 3.54 11.34 7.24
C SER A 220 2.52 10.46 7.97
N PHE A 221 2.73 9.16 8.03
CA PHE A 221 1.84 8.24 8.76
C PHE A 221 1.70 8.61 10.23
N ARG A 222 2.80 8.99 10.89
CA ARG A 222 2.78 9.47 12.29
C ARG A 222 1.87 10.69 12.54
N LYS A 223 1.47 11.39 11.51
CA LYS A 223 0.54 12.53 11.57
C LYS A 223 -0.89 12.15 11.17
N LEU A 224 -1.06 11.00 10.51
CA LEU A 224 -2.29 10.61 9.82
C LEU A 224 -2.93 9.33 10.35
N PHE A 225 -2.33 8.63 11.32
CA PHE A 225 -2.83 7.32 11.78
C PHE A 225 -4.20 7.38 12.50
N HIS A 226 -4.69 8.58 12.86
CA HIS A 226 -6.05 8.79 13.32
C HIS A 226 -7.08 8.80 12.19
N LYS A 227 -6.64 8.99 10.94
CA LYS A 227 -7.49 8.98 9.76
C LYS A 227 -8.03 7.58 9.49
N ARG A 228 -9.15 7.54 8.77
CA ARG A 228 -9.73 6.30 8.29
C ARG A 228 -8.69 5.43 7.56
N PHE A 229 -8.76 4.13 7.74
CA PHE A 229 -7.81 3.17 7.16
C PHE A 229 -7.56 3.39 5.65
N LEU A 230 -8.61 3.66 4.87
CA LEU A 230 -8.52 3.86 3.42
C LEU A 230 -8.50 5.35 3.01
N ASP A 231 -8.30 6.30 3.93
CA ASP A 231 -8.33 7.73 3.61
C ASP A 231 -7.25 8.09 2.60
N ILE A 232 -7.64 8.87 1.58
CA ILE A 232 -6.78 9.29 0.46
C ILE A 232 -5.47 9.98 0.89
N GLU A 233 -5.49 10.66 2.04
CA GLU A 233 -4.29 11.33 2.56
C GLU A 233 -3.25 10.31 3.07
N ASN A 234 -3.68 9.07 3.36
CA ASN A 234 -2.86 8.05 4.00
C ASN A 234 -2.47 6.87 3.08
N ILE A 235 -3.01 6.79 1.88
CA ILE A 235 -2.86 5.62 0.98
C ILE A 235 -1.42 5.26 0.65
N TYR A 236 -0.52 6.25 0.53
CA TYR A 236 0.90 6.02 0.28
C TYR A 236 1.72 5.72 1.53
N HIS A 237 1.12 5.87 2.73
CA HIS A 237 1.87 5.90 3.99
C HIS A 237 1.52 4.75 4.94
N SER A 238 0.46 3.98 4.68
CA SER A 238 -0.13 3.05 5.66
C SER A 238 -0.33 1.61 5.17
N PRO A 239 0.71 0.89 4.69
CA PRO A 239 0.57 -0.50 4.24
C PRO A 239 0.41 -1.51 5.39
N TYR A 240 0.35 -1.05 6.63
CA TYR A 240 0.49 -1.87 7.84
C TYR A 240 -0.67 -2.83 8.08
N VAL A 241 -1.90 -2.43 7.74
CA VAL A 241 -3.08 -3.32 7.84
C VAL A 241 -2.97 -4.48 6.84
N LEU A 242 -2.44 -4.22 5.63
CA LEU A 242 -2.22 -5.28 4.64
C LEU A 242 -1.17 -6.29 5.12
N GLU A 243 -0.12 -5.81 5.80
CA GLU A 243 0.87 -6.66 6.43
C GLU A 243 0.26 -7.50 7.55
N TRP A 244 -0.63 -6.91 8.37
CA TRP A 244 -1.33 -7.63 9.41
C TRP A 244 -2.25 -8.71 8.84
N TRP A 245 -3.05 -8.40 7.84
CA TRP A 245 -3.88 -9.40 7.15
C TRP A 245 -3.04 -10.54 6.57
N SER A 246 -1.87 -10.21 6.01
CA SER A 246 -0.92 -11.22 5.53
C SER A 246 -0.34 -12.08 6.65
N THR A 247 -0.20 -11.54 7.84
CA THR A 247 0.21 -12.30 9.04
C THR A 247 -0.89 -13.27 9.47
N LEU A 248 -2.16 -12.87 9.41
CA LEU A 248 -3.29 -13.69 9.84
C LEU A 248 -3.65 -14.79 8.83
N HIS A 249 -3.59 -14.51 7.53
CA HIS A 249 -4.16 -15.36 6.48
C HIS A 249 -3.16 -15.81 5.42
N GLY A 250 -1.89 -15.48 5.60
CA GLY A 250 -0.84 -15.76 4.62
C GLY A 250 -0.71 -14.70 3.53
N THR A 251 0.41 -14.74 2.83
CA THR A 251 0.84 -13.67 1.91
C THR A 251 -0.01 -13.50 0.65
N THR A 252 -0.90 -14.44 0.37
CA THR A 252 -1.78 -14.39 -0.81
C THR A 252 -3.09 -13.63 -0.55
N VAL A 253 -3.37 -13.26 0.70
CA VAL A 253 -4.63 -12.60 1.09
C VAL A 253 -4.92 -11.35 0.28
N ILE A 254 -3.90 -10.53 0.03
CA ILE A 254 -4.07 -9.25 -0.67
C ILE A 254 -4.48 -9.48 -2.13
N ALA A 255 -3.78 -10.37 -2.84
CA ALA A 255 -4.16 -10.74 -4.19
C ALA A 255 -5.56 -11.38 -4.27
N ASN A 256 -5.97 -12.15 -3.24
CA ASN A 256 -7.32 -12.70 -3.16
C ASN A 256 -8.39 -11.60 -3.00
N ILE A 257 -8.11 -10.56 -2.20
CA ILE A 257 -9.00 -9.41 -2.08
C ILE A 257 -9.22 -8.77 -3.46
N PHE A 258 -8.16 -8.53 -4.25
CA PHE A 258 -8.30 -7.98 -5.60
C PHE A 258 -9.07 -8.90 -6.55
N ARG A 259 -8.86 -10.22 -6.50
CA ARG A 259 -9.53 -11.20 -7.38
C ARG A 259 -11.00 -11.40 -7.07
N GLU A 260 -11.34 -11.37 -5.79
CA GLU A 260 -12.67 -11.76 -5.30
C GLU A 260 -13.56 -10.56 -4.97
N CYS A 261 -13.07 -9.32 -5.13
CA CYS A 261 -13.89 -8.15 -4.89
C CYS A 261 -15.11 -8.16 -5.80
N ARG A 262 -16.26 -7.79 -5.25
CA ARG A 262 -17.52 -7.63 -5.97
C ARG A 262 -17.74 -6.17 -6.33
N HIS A 263 -18.64 -5.96 -7.28
CA HIS A 263 -19.10 -4.62 -7.58
C HIS A 263 -19.68 -3.98 -6.31
N ASP A 264 -19.33 -2.74 -6.06
CA ASP A 264 -19.78 -1.96 -4.88
C ASP A 264 -19.20 -2.39 -3.51
N GLU A 265 -18.27 -3.35 -3.46
CA GLU A 265 -17.51 -3.63 -2.25
C GLU A 265 -16.24 -2.77 -2.17
N ASP A 266 -15.93 -2.33 -0.95
CA ASP A 266 -14.60 -1.83 -0.63
C ASP A 266 -13.69 -2.97 -0.08
N PRO A 267 -12.38 -2.74 0.09
CA PRO A 267 -11.46 -3.76 0.57
C PRO A 267 -11.84 -4.37 1.92
N VAL A 268 -12.42 -3.59 2.82
CA VAL A 268 -12.85 -4.06 4.15
C VAL A 268 -14.03 -5.02 4.02
N GLN A 269 -15.01 -4.69 3.20
CA GLN A 269 -16.17 -5.55 2.96
C GLN A 269 -15.76 -6.85 2.27
N THR A 270 -14.89 -6.76 1.25
CA THR A 270 -14.36 -7.96 0.58
C THR A 270 -13.61 -8.85 1.55
N TYR A 271 -12.73 -8.28 2.37
CA TYR A 271 -11.98 -9.02 3.38
C TYR A 271 -12.91 -9.69 4.40
N MET A 272 -13.86 -8.94 4.95
CA MET A 272 -14.85 -9.50 5.90
C MET A 272 -15.62 -10.68 5.30
N ARG A 273 -16.04 -10.57 4.04
CA ARG A 273 -16.75 -11.64 3.35
C ARG A 273 -15.88 -12.88 3.11
N LEU A 274 -14.64 -12.70 2.67
CA LEU A 274 -13.72 -13.81 2.38
C LEU A 274 -13.38 -14.64 3.62
N TYR A 275 -13.35 -14.00 4.78
CA TYR A 275 -12.95 -14.66 6.03
C TYR A 275 -14.10 -14.83 7.04
N ASP A 276 -15.35 -14.65 6.59
CA ASP A 276 -16.57 -14.76 7.39
C ASP A 276 -16.49 -13.95 8.71
N LEU A 277 -16.01 -12.72 8.59
CA LEU A 277 -15.84 -11.84 9.73
C LEU A 277 -17.10 -11.02 10.00
N SER A 278 -17.60 -11.09 11.22
CA SER A 278 -18.56 -10.09 11.69
C SER A 278 -17.88 -8.73 11.87
N LEU A 279 -18.66 -7.65 11.86
CA LEU A 279 -18.17 -6.30 12.13
C LEU A 279 -17.40 -6.21 13.46
N LYS A 280 -17.85 -6.92 14.48
CA LYS A 280 -17.18 -7.00 15.78
C LYS A 280 -15.81 -7.66 15.68
N LYS A 281 -15.69 -8.72 14.91
CA LYS A 281 -14.40 -9.41 14.67
C LYS A 281 -13.45 -8.54 13.86
N MET A 282 -13.95 -7.88 12.81
CA MET A 282 -13.14 -6.92 12.06
C MET A 282 -12.59 -5.81 12.96
N SER A 283 -13.42 -5.24 13.85
CA SER A 283 -12.99 -4.25 14.82
C SER A 283 -11.94 -4.79 15.80
N ASP A 284 -12.06 -6.05 16.21
CA ASP A 284 -11.08 -6.71 17.07
C ASP A 284 -9.73 -6.85 16.35
N GLU A 285 -9.73 -7.27 15.07
CA GLU A 285 -8.52 -7.42 14.27
C GLU A 285 -7.84 -6.09 13.98
N MET A 286 -8.60 -5.01 13.76
CA MET A 286 -8.02 -3.67 13.60
C MET A 286 -7.31 -3.20 14.88
N TYR A 287 -7.88 -3.49 16.05
CA TYR A 287 -7.21 -3.21 17.32
C TYR A 287 -5.92 -4.05 17.48
N ASP A 288 -5.98 -5.33 17.19
CA ASP A 288 -4.82 -6.21 17.28
C ASP A 288 -3.71 -5.73 16.33
N CYS A 289 -4.06 -5.37 15.09
CA CYS A 289 -3.14 -4.76 14.14
C CYS A 289 -2.41 -3.54 14.76
N TYR A 290 -3.15 -2.57 15.26
CA TYR A 290 -2.56 -1.30 15.71
C TYR A 290 -1.85 -1.41 17.06
N SER A 291 -2.29 -2.30 17.94
CA SER A 291 -1.58 -2.57 19.18
C SER A 291 -0.19 -3.19 18.93
N HIS A 292 -0.09 -4.07 17.92
CA HIS A 292 1.18 -4.66 17.48
C HIS A 292 2.01 -3.68 16.65
N LEU A 293 1.38 -2.80 15.86
CA LEU A 293 2.08 -1.77 15.10
C LEU A 293 2.84 -0.78 16.00
N LEU A 294 2.32 -0.48 17.20
CA LEU A 294 2.99 0.40 18.15
C LEU A 294 4.46 0.00 18.39
N THR A 295 4.76 -1.27 18.37
CA THR A 295 6.11 -1.82 18.59
C THR A 295 6.68 -2.53 17.37
N PHE A 296 6.02 -2.44 16.22
CA PHE A 296 6.31 -3.27 15.03
C PHE A 296 6.40 -4.76 15.36
N ASP A 297 5.57 -5.24 16.28
CA ASP A 297 5.52 -6.67 16.66
C ASP A 297 4.80 -7.49 15.56
N TYR A 298 5.24 -7.32 14.33
CA TYR A 298 4.79 -8.04 13.15
C TYR A 298 5.86 -9.08 12.79
N PRO A 299 5.54 -10.38 12.76
CA PRO A 299 6.54 -11.44 12.63
C PRO A 299 7.52 -11.29 11.47
N ARG A 300 7.04 -10.78 10.32
CA ARG A 300 7.85 -10.68 9.11
C ARG A 300 8.74 -9.43 9.04
N VAL A 301 8.43 -8.39 9.82
CA VAL A 301 9.10 -7.08 9.71
C VAL A 301 9.68 -6.57 11.04
N ARG A 302 9.48 -7.29 12.14
CA ARG A 302 9.91 -6.90 13.49
C ARG A 302 11.38 -6.45 13.55
N GLU A 303 12.27 -7.24 13.00
CA GLU A 303 13.71 -6.97 13.11
C GLU A 303 14.14 -5.75 12.29
N SER A 304 13.60 -5.57 11.10
CA SER A 304 13.93 -4.44 10.22
C SER A 304 13.30 -3.12 10.67
N HIS A 305 12.22 -3.16 11.49
CA HIS A 305 11.45 -1.98 11.86
C HIS A 305 11.44 -1.64 13.35
N LYS A 306 12.15 -2.37 14.19
CA LYS A 306 12.22 -2.11 15.65
C LYS A 306 12.64 -0.69 16.02
N GLN A 307 13.37 -0.01 15.18
CA GLN A 307 13.77 1.39 15.35
C GLN A 307 12.60 2.37 15.34
N TYR A 308 11.47 1.99 14.77
CA TYR A 308 10.25 2.80 14.71
C TYR A 308 9.28 2.52 15.87
N ALA A 309 9.60 1.56 16.72
CA ALA A 309 8.77 1.20 17.87
C ALA A 309 8.53 2.39 18.80
N CYS A 310 7.31 2.49 19.33
CA CYS A 310 6.88 3.50 20.29
C CYS A 310 6.94 4.96 19.79
N GLN A 311 7.01 5.19 18.48
CA GLN A 311 7.05 6.54 17.90
C GLN A 311 5.66 7.12 17.59
N LEU A 312 4.62 6.30 17.60
CA LEU A 312 3.24 6.76 17.38
C LEU A 312 2.70 7.39 18.65
N ILE A 313 2.47 8.69 18.63
CA ILE A 313 1.94 9.46 19.77
C ILE A 313 0.87 10.42 19.26
N THR A 314 -0.33 10.27 19.78
CA THR A 314 -1.45 11.18 19.47
C THR A 314 -1.29 12.49 20.25
N PRO A 315 -1.37 13.66 19.61
CA PRO A 315 -1.51 14.92 20.31
C PRO A 315 -2.80 14.96 21.14
N TYR A 316 -2.70 15.33 22.39
CA TYR A 316 -3.83 15.35 23.33
C TYR A 316 -3.83 16.60 24.21
N VAL A 317 -5.00 16.90 24.79
CA VAL A 317 -5.17 17.88 25.87
C VAL A 317 -5.32 17.16 27.20
N LYS A 318 -4.73 17.76 28.23
CA LYS A 318 -4.74 17.23 29.59
C LYS A 318 -5.34 18.29 30.52
N THR A 319 -6.33 17.91 31.31
CA THR A 319 -7.01 18.76 32.26
C THR A 319 -7.19 18.03 33.59
N GLY A 320 -7.51 18.76 34.66
CA GLY A 320 -7.66 18.20 36.00
C GLY A 320 -6.43 18.43 36.89
N ASP A 321 -6.34 17.68 37.97
CA ASP A 321 -5.29 17.78 39.00
C ASP A 321 -4.57 16.43 39.17
N GLU A 322 -3.69 16.35 40.18
CA GLU A 322 -2.93 15.12 40.48
C GLU A 322 -3.81 13.93 40.88
N LYS A 323 -5.00 14.20 41.45
CA LYS A 323 -5.93 13.15 41.91
C LYS A 323 -6.81 12.64 40.78
N LYS A 324 -7.08 13.48 39.77
CA LYS A 324 -7.95 13.13 38.66
C LYS A 324 -7.54 13.87 37.38
N THR A 325 -6.81 13.21 36.54
CA THR A 325 -6.40 13.75 35.23
C THR A 325 -7.35 13.27 34.15
N PHE A 326 -7.87 14.21 33.35
CA PHE A 326 -8.63 13.94 32.12
C PHE A 326 -7.72 14.13 30.93
N ILE A 327 -7.77 13.20 29.99
CA ILE A 327 -7.04 13.25 28.73
C ILE A 327 -8.02 12.99 27.59
N LYS A 328 -7.96 13.82 26.58
CA LYS A 328 -8.66 13.58 25.30
C LYS A 328 -7.74 13.91 24.11
N PRO A 329 -7.87 13.24 22.95
CA PRO A 329 -7.16 13.67 21.76
C PRO A 329 -7.53 15.12 21.43
N LYS A 330 -6.64 15.87 20.78
CA LYS A 330 -7.03 17.14 20.17
C LYS A 330 -8.07 16.89 19.09
N ASP A 331 -8.93 17.85 18.83
CA ASP A 331 -10.11 17.69 17.96
C ASP A 331 -9.74 17.24 16.53
N GLU A 332 -8.60 17.71 16.01
CA GLU A 332 -8.08 17.32 14.71
C GLU A 332 -7.51 15.88 14.66
N PHE A 333 -7.25 15.26 15.83
CA PHE A 333 -6.71 13.90 15.98
C PHE A 333 -7.73 12.90 16.53
N ILE A 334 -9.00 13.26 16.62
CA ILE A 334 -10.05 12.30 16.96
C ILE A 334 -10.07 11.19 15.90
N PRO A 335 -10.06 9.89 16.29
CA PRO A 335 -9.98 8.81 15.33
C PRO A 335 -11.22 8.77 14.44
N GLU A 336 -11.01 8.53 13.16
CA GLU A 336 -12.03 8.21 12.16
C GLU A 336 -12.30 6.70 12.13
N THR A 337 -13.17 6.21 11.23
CA THR A 337 -13.51 4.78 11.12
C THR A 337 -12.24 3.93 10.89
N TYR A 338 -11.94 3.06 11.85
CA TYR A 338 -10.71 2.25 11.87
C TYR A 338 -9.42 3.07 11.84
N GLY A 339 -9.47 4.36 12.19
CA GLY A 339 -8.32 5.12 12.64
C GLY A 339 -8.05 4.84 14.13
N PHE A 340 -6.87 5.18 14.61
CA PHE A 340 -6.51 4.89 16.00
C PHE A 340 -5.72 6.01 16.65
N ASN A 341 -5.68 5.95 17.98
CA ASN A 341 -4.87 6.82 18.81
C ASN A 341 -3.94 6.02 19.73
N VAL A 342 -2.82 6.63 20.07
CA VAL A 342 -1.85 6.14 21.04
C VAL A 342 -1.60 7.23 22.08
N ILE A 343 -2.01 7.00 23.30
CA ILE A 343 -1.85 7.93 24.43
C ILE A 343 -0.79 7.40 25.40
N PRO A 344 0.34 8.06 25.57
CA PRO A 344 1.32 7.65 26.59
C PRO A 344 0.73 7.81 27.99
N LEU A 345 0.90 6.79 28.82
CA LEU A 345 0.40 6.74 30.18
C LEU A 345 1.49 7.13 31.19
N PRO A 346 1.13 7.76 32.31
CA PRO A 346 2.09 8.08 33.36
C PRO A 346 2.78 6.83 33.91
N LEU A 347 4.04 6.98 34.28
CA LEU A 347 4.78 5.92 34.96
C LEU A 347 4.16 5.59 36.32
N VAL A 348 4.31 4.36 36.73
CA VAL A 348 3.88 3.84 38.02
C VAL A 348 5.12 3.38 38.78
N THR A 349 5.36 3.94 39.96
CA THR A 349 6.52 3.60 40.79
C THR A 349 6.23 2.41 41.72
N GLY A 350 7.21 1.52 41.87
CA GLY A 350 7.12 0.39 42.79
C GLY A 350 6.13 -0.70 42.32
N LYS A 351 5.40 -1.27 43.28
CA LYS A 351 4.37 -2.31 43.03
C LYS A 351 2.95 -1.75 42.86
N ALA A 352 2.81 -0.42 42.79
CA ALA A 352 1.52 0.22 42.61
C ALA A 352 0.92 -0.07 41.23
N THR A 353 -0.36 0.16 41.07
CA THR A 353 -1.08 0.16 39.80
C THR A 353 -1.84 1.44 39.62
N LYS A 354 -2.11 1.83 38.38
CA LYS A 354 -3.01 2.91 38.05
C LYS A 354 -4.18 2.41 37.22
N LYS A 355 -5.28 3.15 37.29
CA LYS A 355 -6.49 2.86 36.55
C LYS A 355 -6.69 3.87 35.43
N VAL A 356 -7.03 3.36 34.24
CA VAL A 356 -7.55 4.14 33.12
C VAL A 356 -9.03 3.87 33.00
N ILE A 357 -9.85 4.90 33.15
CA ILE A 357 -11.29 4.84 32.91
C ILE A 357 -11.53 5.44 31.54
N PHE A 358 -12.03 4.64 30.62
CA PHE A 358 -12.35 5.02 29.25
C PHE A 358 -13.83 5.41 29.13
N GLN A 359 -14.12 6.48 28.38
CA GLN A 359 -15.47 6.91 28.06
C GLN A 359 -15.53 7.48 26.64
N GLY A 360 -16.34 6.89 25.77
CA GLY A 360 -16.77 7.49 24.51
C GLY A 360 -17.61 8.76 24.76
N LEU A 361 -17.52 9.71 23.86
CA LEU A 361 -18.22 11.00 23.93
C LEU A 361 -19.15 11.23 22.74
N GLY A 362 -19.10 10.37 21.72
CA GLY A 362 -19.93 10.44 20.52
C GLY A 362 -21.28 9.76 20.68
N ASP A 363 -21.79 9.20 19.60
CA ASP A 363 -23.10 8.55 19.56
C ASP A 363 -23.01 7.07 19.99
N SER A 364 -23.40 6.78 21.21
CA SER A 364 -23.37 5.41 21.76
C SER A 364 -24.27 4.40 21.02
N ALA A 365 -25.15 4.84 20.14
CA ALA A 365 -25.94 3.94 19.28
C ALA A 365 -25.12 3.44 18.10
N ASN A 366 -24.27 4.28 17.51
CA ASN A 366 -23.52 4.00 16.29
C ASN A 366 -22.01 3.81 16.53
N ASP A 367 -21.46 4.34 17.64
CA ASP A 367 -20.05 4.28 17.99
C ASP A 367 -19.73 3.09 18.88
N ASP A 368 -18.64 2.45 18.56
CA ASP A 368 -18.00 1.44 19.39
C ASP A 368 -16.49 1.72 19.46
N PHE A 369 -15.82 1.08 20.39
CA PHE A 369 -14.38 1.25 20.56
C PHE A 369 -13.73 -0.10 20.87
N ARG A 370 -12.46 -0.20 20.47
CA ARG A 370 -11.52 -1.18 20.99
C ARG A 370 -10.39 -0.46 21.66
N PHE A 371 -10.06 -0.84 22.87
CA PHE A 371 -8.98 -0.17 23.60
C PHE A 371 -8.28 -1.12 24.57
N GLY A 372 -7.02 -0.86 24.82
CA GLY A 372 -6.20 -1.66 25.73
C GLY A 372 -4.87 -0.98 26.00
N VAL A 373 -4.15 -1.47 26.98
CA VAL A 373 -2.84 -0.96 27.37
C VAL A 373 -1.76 -1.89 26.82
N VAL A 374 -0.74 -1.31 26.21
CA VAL A 374 0.51 -1.96 25.84
C VAL A 374 1.60 -1.45 26.78
N VAL A 375 2.14 -2.32 27.60
CA VAL A 375 3.27 -2.05 28.48
C VAL A 375 4.54 -2.52 27.80
N ILE A 376 5.56 -1.70 27.78
CA ILE A 376 6.88 -2.04 27.24
C ILE A 376 7.79 -2.37 28.41
N ASP A 377 8.34 -3.57 28.43
CA ASP A 377 9.27 -3.98 29.47
C ASP A 377 10.69 -3.38 29.27
N LYS A 378 11.59 -3.67 30.19
CA LYS A 378 12.98 -3.19 30.14
C LYS A 378 13.76 -3.71 28.92
N ASP A 379 13.34 -4.80 28.30
CA ASP A 379 13.97 -5.41 27.14
C ASP A 379 13.26 -5.02 25.84
N MET A 380 12.43 -3.96 25.87
CA MET A 380 11.64 -3.44 24.76
C MET A 380 10.60 -4.43 24.23
N LYS A 381 10.18 -5.42 25.01
CA LYS A 381 9.13 -6.36 24.64
C LYS A 381 7.76 -5.84 25.05
N PRO A 382 6.76 -5.93 24.15
CA PRO A 382 5.40 -5.54 24.48
C PRO A 382 4.70 -6.57 25.36
N ILE A 383 3.92 -6.10 26.32
CA ILE A 383 3.00 -6.88 27.12
C ILE A 383 1.61 -6.26 26.91
N TYR A 384 0.72 -7.03 26.29
CA TYR A 384 -0.61 -6.58 25.92
C TYR A 384 -1.60 -6.86 27.04
N SER A 385 -2.36 -5.85 27.48
CA SER A 385 -3.51 -6.08 28.35
C SER A 385 -4.64 -6.76 27.56
N PRO A 386 -5.57 -7.45 28.21
CA PRO A 386 -6.80 -7.86 27.55
C PRO A 386 -7.51 -6.63 26.94
N MET A 387 -7.86 -6.75 25.65
CA MET A 387 -8.64 -5.72 24.94
C MET A 387 -10.00 -5.52 25.60
N LYS A 388 -10.42 -4.27 25.77
CA LYS A 388 -11.77 -3.87 26.16
C LYS A 388 -12.56 -3.41 24.93
N LYS A 389 -13.87 -3.60 25.01
CA LYS A 389 -14.82 -3.31 23.93
C LYS A 389 -15.94 -2.44 24.46
N GLY A 390 -16.42 -1.55 23.64
CA GLY A 390 -17.60 -0.74 23.95
C GLY A 390 -17.30 0.71 24.32
N PHE A 391 -18.38 1.39 24.64
CA PHE A 391 -18.40 2.84 24.87
C PHE A 391 -17.81 3.27 26.23
N LYS A 392 -17.69 2.35 27.19
CA LYS A 392 -17.12 2.58 28.52
C LYS A 392 -16.34 1.36 28.99
N GLY A 393 -15.29 1.61 29.76
CA GLY A 393 -14.55 0.52 30.41
C GLY A 393 -13.46 1.00 31.33
N GLU A 394 -12.88 0.06 32.05
CA GLU A 394 -11.79 0.30 32.99
C GLU A 394 -10.65 -0.67 32.69
N LEU A 395 -9.43 -0.17 32.71
CA LEU A 395 -8.18 -0.91 32.59
C LEU A 395 -7.32 -0.60 33.81
N THR A 396 -6.61 -1.61 34.29
CA THR A 396 -5.57 -1.42 35.30
C THR A 396 -4.23 -1.73 34.66
N TYR A 397 -3.24 -0.89 34.90
CA TYR A 397 -1.88 -1.11 34.43
C TYR A 397 -0.85 -0.86 35.53
N TRP A 398 0.25 -1.53 35.39
CA TRP A 398 1.46 -1.32 36.15
C TRP A 398 2.60 -1.10 35.19
N ASN A 399 3.50 -0.21 35.46
CA ASN A 399 4.64 0.00 34.58
C ASN A 399 5.67 0.89 35.24
N ASN A 400 6.91 0.45 35.26
CA ASN A 400 8.07 1.22 35.66
C ASN A 400 8.94 1.66 34.48
N ASN A 401 8.52 1.42 33.23
CA ASN A 401 9.23 1.80 32.02
C ASN A 401 8.33 2.63 31.10
N GLN A 402 7.57 2.02 30.19
CA GLN A 402 6.68 2.70 29.24
C GLN A 402 5.33 1.99 29.18
N ALA A 403 4.25 2.73 29.09
CA ALA A 403 2.92 2.21 28.85
C ALA A 403 2.13 3.15 27.95
N TYR A 404 1.32 2.56 27.09
CA TYR A 404 0.52 3.27 26.11
C TYR A 404 -0.90 2.72 26.10
N LEU A 405 -1.88 3.61 26.03
CA LEU A 405 -3.25 3.23 25.70
C LEU A 405 -3.41 3.32 24.18
N VAL A 406 -3.81 2.23 23.56
CA VAL A 406 -4.22 2.18 22.14
C VAL A 406 -5.74 2.21 22.09
N VAL A 407 -6.32 3.10 21.27
CA VAL A 407 -7.76 3.25 21.08
C VAL A 407 -8.09 3.26 19.60
N VAL A 408 -9.02 2.42 19.17
CA VAL A 408 -9.52 2.37 17.79
C VAL A 408 -10.98 2.78 17.76
N GLY A 409 -11.33 3.71 16.86
CA GLY A 409 -12.70 4.08 16.55
C GLY A 409 -13.36 3.04 15.64
N CYS A 410 -14.46 2.45 16.08
CA CYS A 410 -15.09 1.33 15.39
C CYS A 410 -16.58 1.61 15.13
N PRO A 411 -17.11 1.27 13.94
CA PRO A 411 -18.56 1.28 13.73
C PRO A 411 -19.21 0.15 14.55
N LYS A 412 -20.40 0.42 15.12
CA LYS A 412 -21.09 -0.53 16.00
C LYS A 412 -22.04 -1.45 15.25
N GLU A 413 -22.92 -0.89 14.44
CA GLU A 413 -24.01 -1.64 13.79
C GLU A 413 -23.79 -1.80 12.28
N LYS A 414 -23.14 -0.82 11.63
CA LYS A 414 -22.95 -0.82 10.19
C LYS A 414 -21.59 -0.22 9.83
N TYR A 415 -20.87 -0.89 8.95
CA TYR A 415 -19.72 -0.32 8.28
C TYR A 415 -20.16 0.42 7.02
N GLU A 416 -19.77 1.68 6.92
CA GLU A 416 -19.95 2.47 5.69
C GLU A 416 -18.72 2.31 4.80
N PRO A 417 -18.85 1.78 3.57
CA PRO A 417 -17.71 1.60 2.68
C PRO A 417 -17.07 2.95 2.32
N TYR A 418 -15.77 2.92 2.07
CA TYR A 418 -15.06 4.10 1.60
C TYR A 418 -15.24 4.27 0.11
N THR A 419 -16.10 5.20 -0.28
CA THR A 419 -16.48 5.42 -1.68
C THR A 419 -15.81 6.64 -2.31
N PHE A 420 -14.97 7.37 -1.57
CA PHE A 420 -14.31 8.53 -2.11
C PHE A 420 -13.39 8.16 -3.27
N ASN A 421 -13.66 8.74 -4.43
CA ASN A 421 -12.81 8.64 -5.59
C ASN A 421 -12.18 10.01 -5.87
N PRO A 422 -10.89 10.19 -5.58
CA PRO A 422 -10.19 11.47 -5.77
C PRO A 422 -10.15 11.93 -7.23
N TYR A 423 -10.43 11.02 -8.16
CA TYR A 423 -10.39 11.28 -9.61
C TYR A 423 -11.77 11.64 -10.17
N ALA A 424 -12.84 11.42 -9.42
CA ALA A 424 -14.22 11.61 -9.89
C ALA A 424 -14.79 13.01 -9.58
N LYS A 425 -14.01 14.05 -9.34
CA LYS A 425 -14.49 15.40 -8.96
C LYS A 425 -15.61 15.41 -7.92
N SER A 426 -15.75 14.35 -7.14
CA SER A 426 -16.71 14.26 -6.04
C SER A 426 -16.18 15.03 -4.83
N GLU A 427 -17.06 15.71 -4.10
CA GLU A 427 -16.67 16.31 -2.83
C GLU A 427 -16.30 15.21 -1.84
N LYS A 428 -15.19 15.41 -1.10
CA LYS A 428 -14.80 14.52 -0.02
C LYS A 428 -15.88 14.63 1.08
N LYS A 429 -16.55 13.53 1.35
CA LYS A 429 -17.51 13.46 2.47
C LYS A 429 -16.74 13.61 3.79
N GLU A 430 -17.29 14.37 4.72
CA GLU A 430 -16.74 14.43 6.07
C GLU A 430 -16.78 13.03 6.73
N GLU A 431 -15.65 12.57 7.22
CA GLU A 431 -15.54 11.26 7.84
C GLU A 431 -16.12 11.28 9.26
N HIS A 432 -16.76 10.16 9.63
CA HIS A 432 -17.28 9.98 10.98
C HIS A 432 -16.14 9.88 11.99
N LYS A 433 -16.23 10.67 13.06
CA LYS A 433 -15.24 10.73 14.14
C LYS A 433 -15.75 10.06 15.41
N PHE A 434 -14.85 9.43 16.14
CA PHE A 434 -15.12 8.71 17.38
C PHE A 434 -14.49 9.42 18.58
N PRO A 435 -15.12 10.50 19.11
CA PRO A 435 -14.58 11.26 20.23
C PRO A 435 -14.65 10.46 21.53
N TYR A 436 -13.60 10.57 22.33
CA TYR A 436 -13.50 9.91 23.64
C TYR A 436 -12.67 10.73 24.62
N GLN A 437 -12.77 10.35 25.90
CA GLN A 437 -11.85 10.79 26.94
C GLN A 437 -11.44 9.62 27.83
N ILE A 438 -10.31 9.80 28.51
CA ILE A 438 -9.88 8.89 29.55
C ILE A 438 -9.65 9.67 30.85
N ILE A 439 -9.80 8.97 31.98
CA ILE A 439 -9.47 9.45 33.30
C ILE A 439 -8.42 8.52 33.87
N ILE A 440 -7.31 9.08 34.38
CA ILE A 440 -6.26 8.34 35.06
C ILE A 440 -6.40 8.60 36.57
N LYS A 441 -6.45 7.51 37.37
CA LYS A 441 -6.52 7.51 38.82
C LYS A 441 -5.36 6.74 39.43
#